data_bf2b891c729b100841774fa815f59fff
#
_entry.id   bf2b891c729b100841774fa815f59fff
#
_cell.length_a   1.000
_cell.length_b   1.000
_cell.length_c   1.000
_cell.angle_alpha   90.00
_cell.angle_beta   90.00
_cell.angle_gamma   90.00
#
_symmetry.space_group_name_H-M   'P 1'
#
loop_
_entity.id
_entity.type
_entity.pdbx_description
1 polymer ?
#
loop_
_entity_poly.entity_id
_entity_poly.type
_entity_poly.pdbx_seq_one_letter_code
_entity_poly.pdbx_strand_id
1 'polypeptide(L)'
;MSQPPTAPPVTQEIPLQCEDELGRPLTFVSSFGYDPGDPYAVWLTFHIPGGDVHWAMARSLLATGIDEPAGEGDICLWPNLDSDGRAVVSMDFHSPEGRLVVEARTRDVYQFLARTWAVVPPGAEADNVDLDELVDELLAG
;
A
#
# COMPACT_ATOMS: atom_id res chain seq x y z
N MET A 1 22.77 23.81 6.85
CA MET A 1 21.53 24.36 6.30
C MET A 1 20.39 23.41 6.64
N SER A 2 19.46 23.86 7.44
CA SER A 2 18.38 23.00 7.87
C SER A 2 17.34 22.90 6.74
N GLN A 3 17.04 21.69 6.31
CA GLN A 3 15.90 21.46 5.44
C GLN A 3 14.61 21.71 6.21
N PRO A 4 13.57 22.25 5.58
CA PRO A 4 12.28 22.33 6.24
C PRO A 4 11.87 20.91 6.68
N PRO A 5 11.23 20.76 7.84
CA PRO A 5 10.80 19.47 8.28
C PRO A 5 9.84 18.87 7.26
N THR A 6 10.22 17.75 6.66
CA THR A 6 9.32 16.94 5.87
C THR A 6 8.24 16.39 6.80
N ALA A 7 7.00 16.34 6.34
CA ALA A 7 5.95 15.69 7.08
C ALA A 7 6.39 14.26 7.43
N PRO A 8 6.10 13.77 8.64
CA PRO A 8 6.50 12.42 9.01
C PRO A 8 5.80 11.40 8.12
N PRO A 9 6.46 10.26 7.86
CA PRO A 9 5.81 9.18 7.13
C PRO A 9 4.58 8.67 7.89
N VAL A 10 3.60 8.21 7.14
CA VAL A 10 2.40 7.57 7.69
C VAL A 10 2.66 6.06 7.73
N THR A 11 2.46 5.46 8.90
CA THR A 11 2.56 4.01 9.06
C THR A 11 1.36 3.52 9.84
N GLN A 12 0.78 2.40 9.41
CA GLN A 12 -0.37 1.80 10.07
C GLN A 12 -0.29 0.29 9.98
N GLU A 13 -0.51 -0.38 11.10
CA GLU A 13 -0.64 -1.84 11.11
C GLU A 13 -2.06 -2.22 10.68
N ILE A 14 -2.15 -3.15 9.74
CA ILE A 14 -3.43 -3.65 9.22
C ILE A 14 -3.40 -5.15 9.25
N PRO A 15 -4.33 -5.80 9.99
CA PRO A 15 -4.47 -7.25 9.93
C PRO A 15 -4.93 -7.69 8.54
N LEU A 16 -4.30 -8.73 8.03
CA LEU A 16 -4.67 -9.35 6.76
C LEU A 16 -5.13 -10.78 7.01
N GLN A 17 -6.11 -11.21 6.23
CA GLN A 17 -6.59 -12.59 6.26
C GLN A 17 -6.26 -13.27 4.95
N CYS A 18 -5.84 -14.52 5.03
CA CYS A 18 -5.66 -15.40 3.88
C CYS A 18 -6.10 -16.80 4.25
N GLU A 19 -6.04 -17.73 3.31
CA GLU A 19 -6.28 -19.14 3.56
C GLU A 19 -4.95 -19.89 3.43
N ASP A 20 -4.75 -20.86 4.31
CA ASP A 20 -3.61 -21.76 4.18
C ASP A 20 -3.87 -22.81 3.07
N GLU A 21 -2.92 -23.71 2.85
CA GLU A 21 -3.01 -24.74 1.81
C GLU A 21 -4.21 -25.68 1.99
N LEU A 22 -4.74 -25.76 3.22
CA LEU A 22 -5.91 -26.59 3.54
C LEU A 22 -7.21 -25.79 3.54
N GLY A 23 -7.17 -24.53 3.09
CA GLY A 23 -8.35 -23.66 3.08
C GLY A 23 -8.74 -23.09 4.43
N ARG A 24 -7.88 -23.19 5.45
CA ARG A 24 -8.17 -22.68 6.78
C ARG A 24 -7.83 -21.19 6.87
N PRO A 25 -8.67 -20.40 7.58
CA PRO A 25 -8.37 -18.99 7.75
C PRO A 25 -7.06 -18.79 8.51
N LEU A 26 -6.26 -17.84 8.03
CA LEU A 26 -5.01 -17.44 8.66
C LEU A 26 -4.97 -15.92 8.69
N THR A 27 -4.65 -15.36 9.86
CA THR A 27 -4.53 -13.92 10.05
C THR A 27 -3.08 -13.58 10.38
N PHE A 28 -2.56 -12.55 9.74
CA PHE A 28 -1.23 -12.02 10.07
C PHE A 28 -1.26 -10.50 10.00
N VAL A 29 -0.27 -9.87 10.65
CA VAL A 29 -0.18 -8.41 10.69
C VAL A 29 0.67 -7.93 9.54
N SER A 30 0.22 -6.85 8.91
CA SER A 30 1.00 -6.12 7.92
C SER A 30 1.21 -4.68 8.38
N SER A 31 2.23 -4.05 7.82
CA SER A 31 2.46 -2.62 7.99
C SER A 31 2.28 -1.94 6.64
N PHE A 32 1.40 -0.95 6.58
CA PHE A 32 1.24 -0.09 5.42
C PHE A 32 1.98 1.21 5.68
N GLY A 33 2.83 1.61 4.76
CA GLY A 33 3.65 2.81 4.91
C GLY A 33 3.54 3.76 3.73
N TYR A 34 3.66 5.05 4.03
CA TYR A 34 3.62 6.10 3.02
C TYR A 34 4.62 7.18 3.40
N ASP A 35 5.50 7.53 2.48
CA ASP A 35 6.49 8.58 2.65
C ASP A 35 6.12 9.77 1.76
N PRO A 36 5.87 10.96 2.32
CA PRO A 36 5.59 12.15 1.51
C PRO A 36 6.70 12.50 0.51
N GLY A 37 7.93 12.06 0.75
CA GLY A 37 9.05 12.23 -0.18
C GLY A 37 8.98 11.30 -1.38
N ASP A 38 8.14 10.27 -1.32
CA ASP A 38 7.85 9.34 -2.42
C ASP A 38 6.32 9.22 -2.55
N PRO A 39 5.64 10.28 -3.00
CA PRO A 39 4.20 10.47 -2.80
C PRO A 39 3.31 9.57 -3.64
N TYR A 40 3.85 8.90 -4.64
CA TYR A 40 3.07 8.02 -5.52
C TYR A 40 2.96 6.60 -5.00
N ALA A 41 3.85 6.18 -4.09
CA ALA A 41 3.97 4.80 -3.66
C ALA A 41 3.40 4.57 -2.25
N VAL A 42 2.84 3.38 -2.07
CA VAL A 42 2.51 2.82 -0.76
C VAL A 42 3.36 1.56 -0.59
N TRP A 43 3.92 1.39 0.59
CA TRP A 43 4.77 0.26 0.93
C TRP A 43 4.04 -0.68 1.87
N LEU A 44 4.06 -1.97 1.55
CA LEU A 44 3.45 -2.99 2.39
C LEU A 44 4.55 -3.92 2.90
N THR A 45 4.51 -4.20 4.18
CA THR A 45 5.38 -5.21 4.79
C THR A 45 4.50 -6.27 5.43
N PHE A 46 4.63 -7.50 4.97
CA PHE A 46 3.90 -8.63 5.53
C PHE A 46 4.79 -9.32 6.57
N HIS A 47 4.35 -9.30 7.83
CA HIS A 47 5.07 -9.91 8.94
C HIS A 47 4.62 -11.36 9.06
N ILE A 48 5.32 -12.25 8.37
CA ILE A 48 5.00 -13.67 8.31
C ILE A 48 6.13 -14.51 8.92
N PRO A 49 5.82 -15.75 9.39
CA PRO A 49 6.87 -16.65 9.85
C PRO A 49 7.91 -16.89 8.75
N GLY A 50 9.17 -16.84 9.12
CA GLY A 50 10.28 -16.99 8.17
C GLY A 50 10.86 -15.70 7.64
N GLY A 51 10.26 -14.54 7.96
CA GLY A 51 10.77 -13.23 7.61
C GLY A 51 9.74 -12.33 6.95
N ASP A 52 10.05 -11.04 6.91
CA ASP A 52 9.16 -10.04 6.33
C ASP A 52 9.22 -10.08 4.81
N VAL A 53 8.06 -9.86 4.18
CA VAL A 53 7.94 -9.73 2.72
C VAL A 53 7.50 -8.31 2.40
N HIS A 54 8.18 -7.68 1.45
CA HIS A 54 7.95 -6.27 1.10
C HIS A 54 7.35 -6.15 -0.29
N TRP A 55 6.32 -5.32 -0.40
CA TRP A 55 5.69 -4.96 -1.66
C TRP A 55 5.53 -3.46 -1.75
N ALA A 56 5.54 -2.94 -2.97
CA ALA A 56 5.22 -1.55 -3.24
C ALA A 56 4.13 -1.50 -4.30
N MET A 57 3.20 -0.57 -4.14
CA MET A 57 2.17 -0.33 -5.14
C MET A 57 1.88 1.16 -5.24
N ALA A 58 1.30 1.59 -6.36
CA ALA A 58 0.86 2.96 -6.50
C ALA A 58 -0.26 3.27 -5.51
N ARG A 59 -0.20 4.44 -4.87
CA ARG A 59 -1.27 4.89 -3.97
C ARG A 59 -2.60 4.95 -4.71
N SER A 60 -2.60 5.39 -5.97
CA SER A 60 -3.79 5.44 -6.80
C SER A 60 -4.39 4.06 -7.06
N LEU A 61 -3.56 3.02 -7.18
CA LEU A 61 -4.03 1.65 -7.36
C LEU A 61 -4.80 1.19 -6.12
N LEU A 62 -4.24 1.42 -4.93
CA LEU A 62 -4.90 1.07 -3.67
C LEU A 62 -6.22 1.83 -3.51
N ALA A 63 -6.23 3.12 -3.83
CA ALA A 63 -7.43 3.94 -3.76
C ALA A 63 -8.53 3.45 -4.71
N THR A 64 -8.17 3.09 -5.93
CA THR A 64 -9.13 2.57 -6.91
C THR A 64 -9.68 1.20 -6.48
N GLY A 65 -8.83 0.33 -5.96
CA GLY A 65 -9.19 -1.03 -5.57
C GLY A 65 -10.21 -1.13 -4.44
N ILE A 66 -10.40 -0.07 -3.66
CA ILE A 66 -11.45 -0.01 -2.63
C ILE A 66 -12.83 0.01 -3.29
N ASP A 67 -12.98 0.67 -4.43
CA ASP A 67 -14.26 0.93 -5.07
C ASP A 67 -14.54 0.02 -6.27
N GLU A 68 -13.50 -0.39 -6.99
CA GLU A 68 -13.64 -1.18 -8.21
C GLU A 68 -12.40 -2.05 -8.44
N PRO A 69 -12.52 -3.13 -9.22
CA PRO A 69 -11.34 -3.93 -9.56
C PRO A 69 -10.29 -3.10 -10.28
N ALA A 70 -9.04 -3.26 -9.85
CA ALA A 70 -7.90 -2.55 -10.42
C ALA A 70 -6.69 -3.47 -10.40
N GLY A 71 -5.79 -3.27 -11.36
CA GLY A 71 -4.56 -4.06 -11.43
C GLY A 71 -3.44 -3.28 -12.07
N GLU A 72 -2.23 -3.56 -11.61
CA GLU A 72 -1.01 -3.01 -12.17
C GLU A 72 0.13 -3.98 -11.94
N GLY A 73 0.72 -4.47 -13.04
CA GLY A 73 1.79 -5.46 -12.94
C GLY A 73 1.31 -6.75 -12.28
N ASP A 74 2.01 -7.15 -11.23
CA ASP A 74 1.77 -8.41 -10.52
C ASP A 74 0.75 -8.26 -9.38
N ILE A 75 0.09 -7.12 -9.27
CA ILE A 75 -0.84 -6.82 -8.19
C ILE A 75 -2.23 -6.53 -8.75
N CYS A 76 -3.23 -7.23 -8.23
CA CYS A 76 -4.64 -6.98 -8.53
C CYS A 76 -5.40 -6.77 -7.23
N LEU A 77 -6.32 -5.81 -7.22
CA LEU A 77 -7.17 -5.52 -6.08
C LEU A 77 -8.62 -5.45 -6.53
N TRP A 78 -9.54 -5.82 -5.65
CA TRP A 78 -10.96 -5.68 -5.92
C TRP A 78 -11.75 -5.59 -4.61
N PRO A 79 -12.87 -4.84 -4.62
CA PRO A 79 -13.76 -4.84 -3.47
C PRO A 79 -14.48 -6.18 -3.36
N ASN A 80 -14.65 -6.64 -2.13
CA ASN A 80 -15.24 -7.93 -1.86
C ASN A 80 -15.98 -7.89 -0.52
N LEU A 81 -16.64 -8.98 -0.19
CA LEU A 81 -17.24 -9.21 1.12
C LEU A 81 -16.61 -10.45 1.74
N ASP A 82 -16.36 -10.41 3.04
CA ASP A 82 -15.88 -11.59 3.77
C ASP A 82 -17.05 -12.52 4.09
N SER A 83 -16.76 -13.63 4.78
CA SER A 83 -17.79 -14.62 5.14
C SER A 83 -18.86 -14.07 6.07
N ASP A 84 -18.57 -12.98 6.79
CA ASP A 84 -19.52 -12.31 7.67
C ASP A 84 -20.28 -11.16 6.99
N GLY A 85 -20.06 -10.96 5.68
CA GLY A 85 -20.68 -9.90 4.90
C GLY A 85 -20.06 -8.52 5.09
N ARG A 86 -18.85 -8.45 5.65
CA ARG A 86 -18.17 -7.16 5.85
C ARG A 86 -17.38 -6.79 4.61
N ALA A 87 -17.30 -5.50 4.34
CA ALA A 87 -16.52 -4.99 3.21
C ALA A 87 -15.02 -5.21 3.44
N VAL A 88 -14.38 -5.84 2.46
CA VAL A 88 -12.94 -6.07 2.43
C VAL A 88 -12.39 -5.67 1.07
N VAL A 89 -11.09 -5.42 1.02
CA VAL A 89 -10.34 -5.30 -0.24
C VAL A 89 -9.55 -6.58 -0.38
N SER A 90 -9.80 -7.32 -1.44
CA SER A 90 -9.01 -8.49 -1.78
C SER A 90 -7.81 -8.03 -2.60
N MET A 91 -6.65 -8.57 -2.29
CA MET A 91 -5.39 -8.23 -2.94
C MET A 91 -4.68 -9.51 -3.36
N ASP A 92 -4.29 -9.57 -4.61
CA ASP A 92 -3.63 -10.71 -5.23
C ASP A 92 -2.23 -10.28 -5.65
N PHE A 93 -1.22 -10.92 -5.07
CA PHE A 93 0.18 -10.64 -5.33
C PHE A 93 0.81 -11.84 -6.03
N HIS A 94 1.38 -11.61 -7.20
CA HIS A 94 2.07 -12.64 -7.96
C HIS A 94 3.57 -12.38 -7.93
N SER A 95 4.36 -13.42 -7.67
CA SER A 95 5.80 -13.39 -7.78
C SER A 95 6.30 -14.67 -8.43
N PRO A 96 7.56 -14.72 -8.90
CA PRO A 96 8.12 -15.97 -9.41
C PRO A 96 8.10 -17.11 -8.40
N GLU A 97 8.07 -16.78 -7.11
CA GLU A 97 8.07 -17.76 -6.01
C GLU A 97 6.67 -18.24 -5.63
N GLY A 98 5.62 -17.59 -6.13
CA GLY A 98 4.27 -17.99 -5.83
C GLY A 98 3.26 -16.86 -5.90
N ARG A 99 2.07 -17.13 -5.38
CA ARG A 99 0.93 -16.24 -5.36
C ARG A 99 0.38 -16.14 -3.96
N LEU A 100 0.06 -14.92 -3.54
CA LEU A 100 -0.58 -14.69 -2.24
C LEU A 100 -1.83 -13.85 -2.44
N VAL A 101 -2.97 -14.35 -1.96
CA VAL A 101 -4.24 -13.60 -1.96
C VAL A 101 -4.58 -13.30 -0.51
N VAL A 102 -4.78 -12.02 -0.22
CA VAL A 102 -5.10 -11.56 1.14
C VAL A 102 -6.34 -10.67 1.10
N GLU A 103 -6.98 -10.55 2.24
CA GLU A 103 -8.10 -9.64 2.43
C GLU A 103 -7.78 -8.69 3.57
N ALA A 104 -7.99 -7.39 3.34
CA ALA A 104 -7.92 -6.35 4.36
C ALA A 104 -9.30 -5.72 4.53
N ARG A 105 -9.66 -5.35 5.74
CA ARG A 105 -10.91 -4.61 5.94
C ARG A 105 -10.85 -3.29 5.19
N THR A 106 -11.87 -3.02 4.40
CA THR A 106 -11.97 -1.78 3.63
C THR A 106 -11.82 -0.56 4.53
N ARG A 107 -12.42 -0.61 5.72
CA ARG A 107 -12.32 0.47 6.71
C ARG A 107 -10.86 0.77 7.09
N ASP A 108 -10.06 -0.26 7.31
CA ASP A 108 -8.66 -0.08 7.70
C ASP A 108 -7.84 0.51 6.56
N VAL A 109 -8.05 0.04 5.34
CA VAL A 109 -7.36 0.57 4.15
C VAL A 109 -7.76 2.01 3.90
N TYR A 110 -9.05 2.30 3.98
CA TYR A 110 -9.55 3.68 3.81
C TYR A 110 -8.97 4.63 4.87
N GLN A 111 -8.91 4.18 6.11
CA GLN A 111 -8.35 4.96 7.21
C GLN A 111 -6.88 5.31 6.96
N PHE A 112 -6.10 4.33 6.48
CA PHE A 112 -4.71 4.55 6.09
C PHE A 112 -4.61 5.56 4.94
N LEU A 113 -5.39 5.37 3.88
CA LEU A 113 -5.38 6.28 2.74
C LEU A 113 -5.77 7.70 3.15
N ALA A 114 -6.77 7.86 4.01
CA ALA A 114 -7.19 9.17 4.51
C ALA A 114 -6.04 9.88 5.22
N ARG A 115 -5.23 9.15 5.98
CA ARG A 115 -4.05 9.71 6.63
C ARG A 115 -2.99 10.14 5.61
N THR A 116 -2.80 9.36 4.54
CA THR A 116 -1.88 9.75 3.46
C THR A 116 -2.37 10.99 2.72
N TRP A 117 -3.67 11.08 2.47
CA TRP A 117 -4.28 12.21 1.78
C TRP A 117 -4.26 13.50 2.62
N ALA A 118 -4.25 13.37 3.95
CA ALA A 118 -4.08 14.51 4.83
C ALA A 118 -2.68 15.13 4.73
N VAL A 119 -1.68 14.32 4.38
CA VAL A 119 -0.30 14.77 4.20
C VAL A 119 -0.05 15.23 2.78
N VAL A 120 -0.49 14.44 1.79
CA VAL A 120 -0.37 14.74 0.37
C VAL A 120 -1.72 14.48 -0.29
N PRO A 121 -2.53 15.51 -0.55
CA PRO A 121 -3.84 15.33 -1.19
C PRO A 121 -3.72 14.63 -2.54
N PRO A 122 -4.74 13.87 -2.95
CA PRO A 122 -4.77 13.29 -4.29
C PRO A 122 -4.62 14.37 -5.36
N GLY A 123 -3.72 14.14 -6.32
CA GLY A 123 -3.41 15.11 -7.36
C GLY A 123 -2.31 16.10 -6.99
N ALA A 124 -1.88 16.14 -5.73
CA ALA A 124 -0.81 17.03 -5.27
C ALA A 124 0.54 16.33 -5.14
N GLU A 125 0.66 15.11 -5.63
CA GLU A 125 1.87 14.29 -5.49
C GLU A 125 3.09 15.00 -6.13
N ALA A 126 2.90 15.63 -7.28
CA ALA A 126 3.99 16.29 -7.99
C ALA A 126 4.58 17.45 -7.19
N ASP A 127 3.80 18.08 -6.32
CA ASP A 127 4.26 19.21 -5.50
C ASP A 127 5.24 18.77 -4.40
N ASN A 128 5.26 17.47 -4.09
CA ASN A 128 6.12 16.90 -3.06
C ASN A 128 7.36 16.20 -3.62
N VAL A 129 7.47 16.12 -4.95
CA VAL A 129 8.69 15.66 -5.60
C VAL A 129 9.66 16.83 -5.68
N ASP A 130 10.89 16.64 -5.20
CA ASP A 130 11.93 17.66 -5.28
C ASP A 130 12.48 17.70 -6.70
N LEU A 131 11.88 18.60 -7.51
CA LEU A 131 12.28 18.76 -8.90
C LEU A 131 13.68 19.35 -9.04
N ASP A 132 14.11 20.19 -8.10
CA ASP A 132 15.45 20.77 -8.11
C ASP A 132 16.50 19.70 -7.89
N GLU A 133 16.28 18.81 -6.94
CA GLU A 133 17.17 17.66 -6.71
C GLU A 133 17.24 16.77 -7.94
N LEU A 134 16.10 16.47 -8.56
CA LEU A 134 16.02 15.64 -9.75
C LEU A 134 16.77 16.28 -10.93
N VAL A 135 16.60 17.61 -11.12
CA VAL A 135 17.31 18.34 -12.16
C VAL A 135 18.81 18.33 -11.90
N ASP A 136 19.24 18.54 -10.65
CA ASP A 136 20.66 18.49 -10.28
C ASP A 136 21.26 17.12 -10.56
N GLU A 137 20.56 16.03 -10.26
CA GLU A 137 21.02 14.67 -10.59
C GLU A 137 21.17 14.47 -12.10
N LEU A 138 20.22 14.97 -12.89
CA LEU A 138 20.26 14.85 -14.34
C LEU A 138 21.40 15.68 -14.96
N LEU A 139 21.69 16.83 -14.38
CA LEU A 139 22.76 17.71 -14.87
C LEU A 139 24.14 17.27 -14.40
N ALA A 140 24.24 16.61 -13.27
CA ALA A 140 25.51 16.12 -12.71
C ALA A 140 25.99 14.84 -13.39
N GLY A 141 25.11 14.18 -14.10
CA GLY A 141 25.36 12.91 -14.74
C GLY A 141 26.19 12.95 -15.93
#